data_bb6980b5485086559d81748387bdddcb
#
_entry.id   bb6980b5485086559d81748387bdddcb
#
_cell.length_a   1.000
_cell.length_b   1.000
_cell.length_c   1.000
_cell.angle_alpha   90.00
_cell.angle_beta   90.00
_cell.angle_gamma   90.00
#
_symmetry.space_group_name_H-M   'P 1'
#
loop_
_entity.id
_entity.type
_entity.pdbx_description
1 polymer ?
#
loop_
_entity_poly.entity_id
_entity_poly.type
_entity_poly.pdbx_seq_one_letter_code
_entity_poly.pdbx_strand_id
1 'polypeptide(L)'
;MIKEINTIEDVKLFAFQLVNEENLSFHPDDDFSDYINLETREPVYSKEEVQFLNQQMEKCFDICEQFGADIYELMGQPLFEKMKLGEYAEIT
;
A
#
# COMPACT_ATOMS: atom_id res chain seq x y z
N MET A 1 -5.93 8.78 -5.99
CA MET A 1 -5.03 8.40 -4.89
C MET A 1 -4.63 9.64 -4.08
N ILE A 2 -4.47 9.50 -2.76
CA ILE A 2 -4.10 10.61 -1.88
C ILE A 2 -2.75 11.21 -2.31
N LYS A 3 -2.68 12.56 -2.31
CA LYS A 3 -1.50 13.29 -2.81
C LYS A 3 -0.56 13.76 -1.71
N GLU A 4 -1.07 13.92 -0.49
CA GLU A 4 -0.27 14.40 0.64
C GLU A 4 -0.48 13.52 1.87
N ILE A 5 0.61 13.16 2.52
CA ILE A 5 0.61 12.35 3.73
C ILE A 5 1.10 13.22 4.89
N ASN A 6 0.18 13.63 5.75
CA ASN A 6 0.47 14.54 6.87
C ASN A 6 0.05 13.98 8.22
N THR A 7 -0.82 12.97 8.25
CA THR A 7 -1.40 12.42 9.48
C THR A 7 -1.42 10.90 9.43
N ILE A 8 -1.65 10.27 10.57
CA ILE A 8 -1.83 8.81 10.64
C ILE A 8 -3.04 8.38 9.81
N GLU A 9 -4.10 9.17 9.79
CA GLU A 9 -5.27 8.86 8.95
C GLU A 9 -4.91 8.85 7.47
N ASP A 10 -4.01 9.74 7.03
CA ASP A 10 -3.52 9.76 5.66
C ASP A 10 -2.73 8.49 5.33
N VAL A 11 -1.93 7.99 6.28
CA VAL A 11 -1.19 6.74 6.13
C VAL A 11 -2.17 5.58 5.93
N LYS A 12 -3.21 5.52 6.76
CA LYS A 12 -4.23 4.48 6.66
C LYS A 12 -4.97 4.55 5.33
N LEU A 13 -5.31 5.75 4.87
CA LEU A 13 -5.98 5.95 3.60
C LEU A 13 -5.11 5.51 2.43
N PHE A 14 -3.83 5.84 2.45
CA PHE A 14 -2.90 5.41 1.41
C PHE A 14 -2.84 3.89 1.32
N ALA A 15 -2.72 3.20 2.45
CA ALA A 15 -2.71 1.74 2.50
C ALA A 15 -4.03 1.16 1.98
N PHE A 16 -5.16 1.72 2.39
CA PHE A 16 -6.48 1.30 1.94
C PHE A 16 -6.61 1.43 0.41
N GLN A 17 -6.16 2.55 -0.14
CA GLN A 17 -6.22 2.79 -1.58
C GLN A 17 -5.34 1.81 -2.37
N LEU A 18 -4.14 1.51 -1.88
CA LEU A 18 -3.28 0.53 -2.53
C LEU A 18 -3.93 -0.86 -2.58
N VAL A 19 -4.55 -1.28 -1.49
CA VAL A 19 -5.15 -2.61 -1.40
C VAL A 19 -6.46 -2.69 -2.17
N ASN A 20 -7.34 -1.70 -2.05
CA ASN A 20 -8.72 -1.80 -2.53
C ASN A 20 -8.96 -1.11 -3.87
N GLU A 21 -8.27 -0.01 -4.16
CA GLU A 21 -8.40 0.70 -5.43
C GLU A 21 -7.42 0.20 -6.47
N GLU A 22 -6.16 0.00 -6.06
CA GLU A 22 -5.11 -0.51 -6.95
C GLU A 22 -5.02 -2.03 -6.97
N ASN A 23 -5.76 -2.68 -6.09
CA ASN A 23 -5.80 -4.14 -5.98
C ASN A 23 -4.41 -4.75 -5.78
N LEU A 24 -3.58 -4.08 -5.01
CA LEU A 24 -2.17 -4.41 -4.82
C LEU A 24 -1.95 -5.12 -3.48
N SER A 25 -1.21 -6.23 -3.53
CA SER A 25 -0.70 -6.89 -2.33
C SER A 25 0.75 -6.42 -2.16
N PHE A 26 1.00 -5.55 -1.19
CA PHE A 26 2.29 -4.88 -1.05
C PHE A 26 2.88 -5.07 0.34
N HIS A 27 4.18 -4.82 0.46
CA HIS A 27 4.89 -4.74 1.74
C HIS A 27 5.51 -3.34 1.84
N PRO A 28 5.44 -2.67 3.03
CA PRO A 28 5.96 -1.30 3.15
C PRO A 28 7.43 -1.13 2.75
N ASP A 29 8.24 -2.17 2.89
CA ASP A 29 9.66 -2.13 2.54
C ASP A 29 9.93 -2.32 1.05
N ASP A 30 8.92 -2.69 0.26
CA ASP A 30 9.09 -2.95 -1.16
C ASP A 30 9.27 -1.64 -1.95
N ASP A 31 10.01 -1.74 -3.05
CA ASP A 31 10.08 -0.67 -4.04
C ASP A 31 8.97 -0.91 -5.07
N PHE A 32 8.21 0.14 -5.40
CA PHE A 32 7.10 0.00 -6.35
C PHE A 32 7.57 -0.36 -7.77
N SER A 33 8.85 -0.18 -8.08
CA SER A 33 9.42 -0.63 -9.35
C SER A 33 9.52 -2.16 -9.45
N ASP A 34 9.45 -2.85 -8.31
CA ASP A 34 9.53 -4.32 -8.28
C ASP A 34 8.22 -5.01 -8.66
N TYR A 35 7.11 -4.25 -8.73
CA TYR A 35 5.81 -4.82 -9.07
C TYR A 35 5.67 -4.97 -10.58
N ILE A 36 5.51 -6.19 -11.03
CA ILE A 36 5.36 -6.53 -12.45
C ILE A 36 4.07 -7.30 -12.67
N ASN A 37 3.50 -7.16 -13.86
CA ASN A 37 2.37 -7.95 -14.29
C ASN A 37 2.88 -9.34 -14.67
N LEU A 38 2.38 -10.38 -13.99
CA LEU A 38 2.86 -11.74 -14.19
C LEU A 38 2.53 -12.30 -15.57
N GLU A 39 1.50 -11.78 -16.23
CA GLU A 39 1.11 -12.24 -17.56
C GLU A 39 1.97 -11.59 -18.66
N THR A 40 2.14 -10.28 -18.61
CA THR A 40 2.87 -9.54 -19.63
C THR A 40 4.34 -9.34 -19.30
N ARG A 41 4.71 -9.51 -18.03
CA ARG A 41 6.05 -9.25 -17.48
C ARG A 41 6.47 -7.78 -17.56
N GLU A 42 5.52 -6.90 -17.78
CA GLU A 42 5.75 -5.47 -17.80
C GLU A 42 5.52 -4.86 -16.42
N PRO A 43 6.18 -3.73 -16.11
CA PRO A 43 5.94 -3.03 -14.85
C PRO A 43 4.47 -2.64 -14.70
N VAL A 44 3.93 -2.79 -13.49
CA VAL A 44 2.56 -2.36 -13.18
C VAL A 44 2.44 -0.84 -13.22
N TYR A 45 3.51 -0.14 -12.81
CA TYR A 45 3.52 1.31 -12.70
C TYR A 45 4.56 1.93 -13.64
N SER A 46 4.24 3.11 -14.17
CA SER A 46 5.19 3.90 -14.95
C SER A 46 6.31 4.41 -14.03
N LYS A 47 7.37 4.93 -14.63
CA LYS A 47 8.50 5.48 -13.88
C LYS A 47 8.05 6.63 -12.96
N GLU A 48 7.18 7.50 -13.45
CA GLU A 48 6.64 8.62 -12.69
C GLU A 48 5.75 8.13 -11.54
N GLU A 49 4.93 7.12 -11.79
CA GLU A 49 4.08 6.51 -10.78
C GLU A 49 4.91 5.85 -9.68
N VAL A 50 5.96 5.11 -10.05
CA VAL A 50 6.88 4.49 -9.09
C VAL A 50 7.51 5.56 -8.20
N GLN A 51 7.99 6.65 -8.80
CA GLN A 51 8.60 7.73 -8.03
C GLN A 51 7.62 8.36 -7.04
N PHE A 52 6.39 8.62 -7.49
CA PHE A 52 5.33 9.17 -6.63
C PHE A 52 5.00 8.22 -5.47
N LEU A 53 4.77 6.94 -5.77
CA LEU A 53 4.38 5.96 -4.76
C LEU A 53 5.50 5.72 -3.75
N ASN A 54 6.75 5.64 -4.21
CA ASN A 54 7.89 5.51 -3.31
C ASN A 54 8.04 6.71 -2.38
N GLN A 55 7.83 7.93 -2.89
CA GLN A 55 7.86 9.14 -2.07
C GLN A 55 6.73 9.15 -1.04
N GLN A 56 5.54 8.71 -1.43
CA GLN A 56 4.41 8.63 -0.50
C GLN A 56 4.69 7.61 0.60
N MET A 57 5.24 6.45 0.26
CA MET A 57 5.60 5.43 1.25
C MET A 57 6.65 5.97 2.23
N GLU A 58 7.66 6.69 1.73
CA GLU A 58 8.68 7.31 2.56
C GLU A 58 8.05 8.31 3.56
N LYS A 59 7.10 9.11 3.11
CA LYS A 59 6.35 10.02 4.00
C LYS A 59 5.54 9.26 5.04
N CYS A 60 4.99 8.11 4.67
CA CYS A 60 4.28 7.26 5.63
C CYS A 60 5.21 6.78 6.75
N PHE A 61 6.43 6.38 6.41
CA PHE A 61 7.43 6.02 7.42
C PHE A 61 7.74 7.19 8.35
N ASP A 62 7.93 8.39 7.78
CA ASP A 62 8.23 9.59 8.56
C ASP A 62 7.09 9.94 9.52
N ILE A 63 5.86 9.88 9.07
CA ILE A 63 4.68 10.19 9.89
C ILE A 63 4.52 9.15 11.01
N CYS A 64 4.68 7.88 10.68
CA CYS A 64 4.59 6.81 11.68
C CYS A 64 5.67 6.96 12.75
N GLU A 65 6.89 7.30 12.36
CA GLU A 65 7.98 7.56 13.30
C GLU A 65 7.68 8.76 14.19
N GLN A 66 7.16 9.84 13.60
CA GLN A 66 6.82 11.06 14.32
C GLN A 66 5.76 10.82 15.40
N PHE A 67 4.77 10.00 15.11
CA PHE A 67 3.65 9.74 16.03
C PHE A 67 3.80 8.45 16.82
N GLY A 68 4.92 7.75 16.68
CA GLY A 68 5.17 6.50 17.41
C GLY A 68 4.28 5.35 17.00
N ALA A 69 3.85 5.32 15.75
CA ALA A 69 2.98 4.26 15.20
C ALA A 69 3.80 3.21 14.46
N ASP A 70 3.30 1.98 14.45
CA ASP A 70 3.91 0.87 13.71
C ASP A 70 3.33 0.83 12.30
N ILE A 71 4.13 1.20 11.29
CA ILE A 71 3.69 1.25 9.90
C ILE A 71 3.28 -0.14 9.39
N TYR A 72 3.95 -1.19 9.84
CA TYR A 72 3.66 -2.56 9.39
C TYR A 72 2.28 -3.00 9.86
N GLU A 73 1.93 -2.66 11.08
CA GLU A 73 0.60 -2.94 11.63
C GLU A 73 -0.47 -2.12 10.90
N LEU A 74 -0.26 -0.81 10.75
CA LEU A 74 -1.23 0.06 10.09
C LEU A 74 -1.49 -0.35 8.65
N MET A 75 -0.45 -0.64 7.90
CA MET A 75 -0.57 -0.98 6.48
C MET A 75 -0.96 -2.43 6.24
N GLY A 76 -0.72 -3.31 7.21
CA GLY A 76 -1.13 -4.70 7.12
C GLY A 76 -2.62 -4.92 7.31
N GLN A 77 -3.31 -4.02 8.03
CA GLN A 77 -4.73 -4.19 8.33
C GLN A 77 -5.62 -4.30 7.09
N PRO A 78 -5.54 -3.40 6.08
CA PRO A 78 -6.38 -3.54 4.89
C PRO A 78 -6.14 -4.84 4.13
N LEU A 79 -4.89 -5.29 4.07
CA LEU A 79 -4.54 -6.57 3.43
C LEU A 79 -5.15 -7.74 4.18
N PHE A 80 -5.04 -7.73 5.50
CA PHE A 80 -5.61 -8.77 6.36
C PHE A 80 -7.12 -8.85 6.22
N GLU A 81 -7.79 -7.71 6.25
CA GLU A 81 -9.24 -7.63 6.09
C GLU A 81 -9.70 -8.14 4.73
N LYS A 82 -8.99 -7.79 3.67
CA LYS A 82 -9.29 -8.25 2.32
C LYS A 82 -9.10 -9.75 2.19
N MET A 83 -8.04 -10.30 2.76
CA MET A 83 -7.80 -11.75 2.78
C MET A 83 -8.88 -12.50 3.54
N LYS A 84 -9.29 -11.95 4.69
CA LYS A 84 -10.35 -12.54 5.51
C LYS A 84 -11.68 -12.59 4.76
N LEU A 85 -12.04 -11.52 4.05
CA LEU A 85 -13.24 -11.48 3.22
C LEU A 85 -13.16 -12.48 2.08
N GLY A 86 -11.98 -12.64 1.47
CA GLY A 86 -11.74 -13.62 0.43
C GLY A 86 -11.94 -15.05 0.93
N GLU A 87 -11.46 -15.37 2.13
CA GLU A 87 -11.65 -16.68 2.76
C GLU A 87 -13.13 -16.98 2.97
N TYR A 88 -13.90 -16.03 3.47
CA TYR A 88 -15.33 -16.19 3.65
C TYR A 88 -16.05 -16.41 2.31
N ALA A 89 -15.64 -15.74 1.28
CA ALA A 89 -16.21 -15.92 -0.05
C ALA A 89 -15.95 -17.33 -0.61
N GLU A 90 -14.80 -17.91 -0.30
CA GLU A 90 -14.44 -19.25 -0.74
C GLU A 90 -15.20 -20.34 0.01
N ILE A 91 -15.54 -20.09 1.27
CA ILE A 91 -16.25 -21.05 2.11
C ILE A 91 -17.75 -21.12 1.79
N THR A 92 -18.30 -20.05 1.27
CA THR A 92 -19.72 -19.99 0.90
C THR A 92 -19.95 -20.40 -0.52
#